data_1d486277d153d9e9932f6d6efcf0526b
#
_entry.id   1d486277d153d9e9932f6d6efcf0526b
#
_cell.length_a   1.000
_cell.length_b   1.000
_cell.length_c   1.000
_cell.angle_alpha   90.00
_cell.angle_beta   90.00
_cell.angle_gamma   90.00
#
_symmetry.space_group_name_H-M   'P 1'
#
loop_
_entity.id
_entity.type
_entity.pdbx_description
1 polymer ?
#
loop_
_entity_poly.entity_id
_entity_poly.type
_entity_poly.pdbx_seq_one_letter_code
_entity_poly.pdbx_strand_id
1 'polypeptide(L)'
;MQLFTHIYQLKLIPPTGIVNKITNKKGKEIDAGSKTARNFLIKMIDNKTEIEVSYHAKRTVTSGTQIGLSFEQISNMVKGAVGVDGNTLGFGMTFLHELHHTTIGGDYHDSTELFGTGPVVDNMNIIRNELNKQGFNYGERLNYKAIHTKEGNIIPFNESALTSLKYNSSMGKKAHYIKTK
;
A
#
# COMPACT_ATOMS: atom_id res chain seq x y z
N MET A 1 6.58 -27.77 21.51
CA MET A 1 5.36 -27.18 20.94
C MET A 1 5.74 -26.52 19.62
N GLN A 2 5.62 -27.26 18.52
CA GLN A 2 6.02 -26.80 17.19
C GLN A 2 4.91 -25.92 16.65
N LEU A 3 5.20 -24.63 16.46
CA LEU A 3 4.38 -23.70 15.68
C LEU A 3 4.50 -24.09 14.21
N PHE A 4 3.49 -24.74 13.66
CA PHE A 4 3.36 -24.92 12.22
C PHE A 4 3.12 -23.57 11.58
N THR A 5 4.17 -22.97 11.05
CA THR A 5 4.09 -21.85 10.13
C THR A 5 3.58 -22.42 8.80
N HIS A 6 2.34 -22.16 8.45
CA HIS A 6 1.84 -22.48 7.11
C HIS A 6 2.46 -21.48 6.14
N ILE A 7 3.51 -21.90 5.48
CA ILE A 7 4.12 -21.16 4.39
C ILE A 7 3.27 -21.47 3.14
N TYR A 8 2.45 -20.52 2.72
CA TYR A 8 1.80 -20.59 1.42
C TYR A 8 2.78 -20.00 0.40
N GLN A 9 3.39 -20.87 -0.39
CA GLN A 9 4.07 -20.44 -1.60
C GLN A 9 2.99 -19.93 -2.57
N LEU A 10 2.88 -18.62 -2.72
CA LEU A 10 2.16 -18.02 -3.82
C LEU A 10 2.99 -18.26 -5.10
N LYS A 11 2.77 -19.41 -5.72
CA LYS A 11 3.14 -19.61 -7.11
C LYS A 11 2.20 -18.69 -7.90
N LEU A 12 2.67 -17.51 -8.26
CA LEU A 12 1.96 -16.63 -9.18
C LEU A 12 1.88 -17.37 -10.52
N ILE A 13 0.79 -18.12 -10.71
CA ILE A 13 0.48 -18.72 -11.99
C ILE A 13 0.24 -17.54 -12.93
N PRO A 14 0.99 -17.42 -14.06
CA PRO A 14 0.71 -16.37 -15.01
C PRO A 14 -0.79 -16.46 -15.36
N PRO A 15 -1.53 -15.36 -15.32
CA PRO A 15 -2.93 -15.40 -15.68
C PRO A 15 -3.04 -15.79 -17.15
N THR A 16 -3.31 -17.06 -17.41
CA THR A 16 -3.91 -17.49 -18.67
C THR A 16 -5.35 -17.00 -18.65
N GLY A 17 -5.53 -15.73 -18.49
CA GLY A 17 -6.84 -15.17 -18.20
C GLY A 17 -6.98 -13.84 -18.87
N ILE A 18 -7.84 -13.85 -19.79
CA ILE A 18 -8.76 -12.80 -20.13
C ILE A 18 -8.70 -11.70 -19.07
N VAL A 19 -7.97 -10.61 -19.36
CA VAL A 19 -8.17 -9.36 -18.66
C VAL A 19 -9.65 -9.06 -18.84
N ASN A 20 -10.43 -9.17 -17.78
CA ASN A 20 -11.85 -8.85 -17.83
C ASN A 20 -11.95 -7.38 -18.22
N LYS A 21 -12.26 -7.13 -19.47
CA LYS A 21 -12.56 -5.80 -19.94
C LYS A 21 -13.86 -5.39 -19.27
N ILE A 22 -13.80 -4.32 -18.49
CA ILE A 22 -15.02 -3.69 -17.97
C ILE A 22 -15.51 -2.68 -18.98
N THR A 23 -16.83 -2.56 -19.08
CA THR A 23 -17.45 -1.51 -19.86
C THR A 23 -17.69 -0.29 -18.98
N ASN A 24 -17.33 0.90 -19.47
CA ASN A 24 -17.69 2.15 -18.82
C ASN A 24 -19.21 2.41 -18.97
N LYS A 25 -19.71 3.46 -18.34
CA LYS A 25 -21.13 3.87 -18.42
C LYS A 25 -21.63 4.13 -19.85
N LYS A 26 -20.73 4.26 -20.83
CA LYS A 26 -21.07 4.46 -22.26
C LYS A 26 -20.96 3.15 -23.06
N GLY A 27 -20.82 2.01 -22.41
CA GLY A 27 -20.70 0.71 -23.06
C GLY A 27 -19.36 0.46 -23.77
N LYS A 28 -18.37 1.36 -23.62
CA LYS A 28 -17.04 1.17 -24.21
C LYS A 28 -16.20 0.31 -23.29
N GLU A 29 -15.54 -0.71 -23.87
CA GLU A 29 -14.54 -1.49 -23.16
C GLU A 29 -13.38 -0.59 -22.70
N ILE A 30 -13.03 -0.69 -21.44
CA ILE A 30 -11.89 0.00 -20.85
C ILE A 30 -11.00 -1.02 -20.13
N ASP A 31 -9.71 -0.75 -20.12
CA ASP A 31 -8.78 -1.48 -19.27
C ASP A 31 -9.15 -1.23 -17.80
N ALA A 32 -9.55 -2.29 -17.11
CA ALA A 32 -9.87 -2.21 -15.69
C ALA A 32 -8.60 -2.09 -14.85
N GLY A 33 -8.68 -1.30 -13.77
CA GLY A 33 -7.63 -1.18 -12.78
C GLY A 33 -6.46 -0.30 -13.23
N SER A 34 -5.38 -0.34 -12.46
CA SER A 34 -4.19 0.47 -12.72
C SER A 34 -3.25 -0.21 -13.73
N LYS A 35 -2.90 0.50 -14.79
CA LYS A 35 -1.88 0.06 -15.75
C LYS A 35 -0.51 -0.05 -15.09
N THR A 36 -0.17 0.89 -14.23
CA THR A 36 1.09 0.91 -13.48
C THR A 36 1.20 -0.32 -12.57
N ALA A 37 0.14 -0.66 -11.82
CA ALA A 37 0.12 -1.84 -10.99
C ALA A 37 0.24 -3.14 -11.81
N ARG A 38 -0.49 -3.25 -12.94
CA ARG A 38 -0.39 -4.42 -13.82
C ARG A 38 1.02 -4.62 -14.36
N ASN A 39 1.63 -3.58 -14.90
CA ASN A 39 2.99 -3.66 -15.44
C ASN A 39 4.00 -4.05 -14.35
N PHE A 40 3.83 -3.51 -13.15
CA PHE A 40 4.66 -3.86 -12.02
C PHE A 40 4.50 -5.33 -11.63
N LEU A 41 3.27 -5.83 -11.52
CA LEU A 41 2.99 -7.24 -11.20
C LEU A 41 3.52 -8.18 -12.29
N ILE A 42 3.35 -7.84 -13.58
CA ILE A 42 3.90 -8.62 -14.68
C ILE A 42 5.43 -8.72 -14.55
N LYS A 43 6.11 -7.60 -14.29
CA LYS A 43 7.55 -7.60 -14.04
C LYS A 43 7.95 -8.53 -12.89
N MET A 44 7.14 -8.58 -11.81
CA MET A 44 7.37 -9.49 -10.69
C MET A 44 7.17 -10.95 -11.08
N ILE A 45 6.11 -11.26 -11.85
CA ILE A 45 5.78 -12.61 -12.33
C ILE A 45 6.86 -13.13 -13.28
N ASP A 46 7.36 -12.29 -14.17
CA ASP A 46 8.38 -12.64 -15.15
C ASP A 46 9.77 -12.84 -14.49
N ASN A 47 9.94 -12.35 -13.27
CA ASN A 47 11.16 -12.58 -12.50
C ASN A 47 11.13 -14.01 -11.92
N LYS A 48 12.22 -14.74 -12.13
CA LYS A 48 12.34 -16.13 -11.63
C LYS A 48 12.60 -16.21 -10.13
N THR A 49 12.83 -15.11 -9.46
CA THR A 49 13.08 -15.06 -8.02
C THR A 49 11.77 -15.21 -7.26
N GLU A 50 11.71 -16.15 -6.36
CA GLU A 50 10.52 -16.37 -5.53
C GLU A 50 10.38 -15.27 -4.46
N ILE A 51 9.14 -14.87 -4.22
CA ILE A 51 8.75 -13.99 -3.12
C ILE A 51 8.02 -14.84 -2.09
N GLU A 52 8.51 -14.81 -0.86
CA GLU A 52 7.86 -15.45 0.28
C GLU A 52 6.91 -14.46 0.95
N VAL A 53 5.64 -14.83 1.14
CA VAL A 53 4.65 -13.98 1.79
C VAL A 53 4.11 -14.68 3.04
N SER A 54 4.24 -14.01 4.18
CA SER A 54 3.67 -14.45 5.46
C SER A 54 2.52 -13.55 5.88
N TYR A 55 1.39 -14.15 6.24
CA TYR A 55 0.18 -13.42 6.66
C TYR A 55 0.01 -13.31 8.20
N HIS A 56 0.94 -13.87 8.96
CA HIS A 56 0.91 -13.89 10.42
C HIS A 56 2.00 -13.03 11.05
N ALA A 57 2.54 -12.09 10.29
CA ALA A 57 3.53 -11.17 10.80
C ALA A 57 2.94 -10.28 11.90
N LYS A 58 3.73 -9.98 12.93
CA LYS A 58 3.34 -9.03 13.99
C LYS A 58 3.22 -7.60 13.45
N ARG A 59 3.93 -7.31 12.38
CA ARG A 59 3.88 -6.03 11.65
C ARG A 59 4.10 -6.28 10.16
N THR A 60 3.58 -5.40 9.34
CA THR A 60 3.85 -5.38 7.92
C THR A 60 5.26 -4.87 7.68
N VAL A 61 6.05 -5.66 6.96
CA VAL A 61 7.50 -5.39 6.74
C VAL A 61 8.01 -6.23 5.58
N THR A 62 8.97 -5.69 4.84
CA THR A 62 9.69 -6.41 3.79
C THR A 62 11.18 -6.50 4.12
N SER A 63 11.80 -7.63 3.80
CA SER A 63 13.24 -7.87 3.89
C SER A 63 13.69 -8.76 2.73
N GLY A 64 14.50 -8.23 1.83
CA GLY A 64 14.94 -8.95 0.63
C GLY A 64 13.75 -9.34 -0.26
N THR A 65 13.43 -10.63 -0.34
CA THR A 65 12.27 -11.17 -1.07
C THR A 65 11.15 -11.67 -0.14
N GLN A 66 11.27 -11.43 1.16
CA GLN A 66 10.29 -11.85 2.15
C GLN A 66 9.37 -10.69 2.52
N ILE A 67 8.07 -10.91 2.46
CA ILE A 67 7.03 -9.96 2.84
C ILE A 67 6.24 -10.52 4.00
N GLY A 68 6.25 -9.82 5.13
CA GLY A 68 5.35 -10.09 6.25
C GLY A 68 4.16 -9.13 6.22
N LEU A 69 2.95 -9.65 6.27
CA LEU A 69 1.72 -8.85 6.31
C LEU A 69 1.00 -9.05 7.65
N SER A 70 0.70 -7.95 8.32
CA SER A 70 -0.06 -7.95 9.57
C SER A 70 -1.51 -7.55 9.28
N PHE A 71 -2.44 -8.48 9.43
CA PHE A 71 -3.86 -8.19 9.27
C PHE A 71 -4.37 -7.14 10.27
N GLU A 72 -3.86 -7.17 11.49
CA GLU A 72 -4.23 -6.19 12.52
C GLU A 72 -3.77 -4.79 12.11
N GLN A 73 -2.52 -4.65 11.68
CA GLN A 73 -1.98 -3.36 11.23
C GLN A 73 -2.76 -2.84 10.02
N ILE A 74 -3.01 -3.68 9.01
CA ILE A 74 -3.77 -3.32 7.82
C ILE A 74 -5.19 -2.90 8.19
N SER A 75 -5.87 -3.65 9.06
CA SER A 75 -7.21 -3.30 9.54
C SER A 75 -7.24 -1.94 10.24
N ASN A 76 -6.22 -1.64 11.06
CA ASN A 76 -6.10 -0.36 11.74
C ASN A 76 -5.81 0.79 10.75
N MET A 77 -5.01 0.54 9.70
CA MET A 77 -4.79 1.50 8.62
C MET A 77 -6.08 1.80 7.84
N VAL A 78 -6.84 0.77 7.49
CA VAL A 78 -8.14 0.91 6.80
C VAL A 78 -9.13 1.74 7.63
N LYS A 79 -9.22 1.47 8.94
CA LYS A 79 -10.07 2.25 9.85
C LYS A 79 -9.61 3.71 9.99
N GLY A 80 -8.30 3.96 9.87
CA GLY A 80 -7.72 5.30 9.91
C GLY A 80 -7.82 6.10 8.61
N ALA A 81 -8.30 5.50 7.52
CA ALA A 81 -8.45 6.14 6.22
C ALA A 81 -9.76 6.97 6.15
N VAL A 82 -9.82 8.04 6.95
CA VAL A 82 -11.01 8.90 7.03
C VAL A 82 -11.12 9.79 5.80
N GLY A 83 -12.32 9.84 5.20
CA GLY A 83 -12.61 10.70 4.04
C GLY A 83 -12.18 10.14 2.67
N VAL A 84 -11.62 8.95 2.65
CA VAL A 84 -11.23 8.22 1.44
C VAL A 84 -11.73 6.76 1.50
N ASP A 85 -11.68 6.06 0.37
CA ASP A 85 -11.98 4.62 0.38
C ASP A 85 -10.99 3.88 1.30
N GLY A 86 -11.51 3.04 2.19
CA GLY A 86 -10.69 2.25 3.13
C GLY A 86 -9.68 1.37 2.41
N ASN A 87 -9.99 0.90 1.19
CA ASN A 87 -9.06 0.14 0.36
C ASN A 87 -7.82 0.93 -0.08
N THR A 88 -7.80 2.26 0.11
CA THR A 88 -6.59 3.10 -0.07
C THR A 88 -5.37 2.52 0.67
N LEU A 89 -5.61 1.91 1.82
CA LEU A 89 -4.61 1.22 2.65
C LEU A 89 -5.01 -0.25 2.89
N GLY A 90 -5.91 -0.78 2.09
CA GLY A 90 -6.35 -2.17 2.16
C GLY A 90 -5.25 -3.16 1.79
N PHE A 91 -5.56 -4.44 1.97
CA PHE A 91 -4.60 -5.54 1.80
C PHE A 91 -3.85 -5.49 0.46
N GLY A 92 -4.58 -5.33 -0.66
CA GLY A 92 -3.96 -5.30 -1.99
C GLY A 92 -3.00 -4.12 -2.19
N MET A 93 -3.39 -2.94 -1.72
CA MET A 93 -2.54 -1.74 -1.82
C MET A 93 -1.34 -1.83 -0.88
N THR A 94 -1.50 -2.41 0.31
CA THR A 94 -0.38 -2.65 1.23
C THR A 94 0.57 -3.70 0.66
N PHE A 95 0.05 -4.78 0.08
CA PHE A 95 0.88 -5.79 -0.58
C PHE A 95 1.69 -5.19 -1.74
N LEU A 96 1.08 -4.39 -2.60
CA LEU A 96 1.78 -3.68 -3.68
C LEU A 96 2.87 -2.74 -3.13
N HIS A 97 2.60 -2.06 -2.02
CA HIS A 97 3.57 -1.22 -1.34
C HIS A 97 4.79 -2.04 -0.87
N GLU A 98 4.55 -3.14 -0.20
CA GLU A 98 5.62 -4.04 0.27
C GLU A 98 6.41 -4.69 -0.88
N LEU A 99 5.75 -4.98 -2.01
CA LEU A 99 6.44 -5.48 -3.19
C LEU A 99 7.49 -4.50 -3.72
N HIS A 100 7.26 -3.19 -3.63
CA HIS A 100 8.25 -2.19 -4.04
C HIS A 100 9.51 -2.20 -3.18
N HIS A 101 9.41 -2.63 -1.92
CA HIS A 101 10.55 -2.77 -1.03
C HIS A 101 11.39 -4.02 -1.30
N THR A 102 10.86 -5.01 -2.03
CA THR A 102 11.64 -6.21 -2.35
C THR A 102 12.79 -5.88 -3.29
N THR A 103 13.86 -6.66 -3.23
CA THR A 103 15.01 -6.51 -4.11
C THR A 103 14.64 -6.59 -5.59
N ILE A 104 13.65 -7.41 -5.95
CA ILE A 104 13.15 -7.52 -7.33
C ILE A 104 12.13 -6.43 -7.67
N GLY A 105 11.48 -5.84 -6.66
CA GLY A 105 10.55 -4.71 -6.81
C GLY A 105 11.24 -3.39 -7.08
N GLY A 106 12.54 -3.32 -6.80
CA GLY A 106 13.36 -2.14 -7.02
C GLY A 106 14.09 -1.65 -5.78
N ASP A 107 13.91 -2.33 -4.65
CA ASP A 107 14.53 -1.97 -3.36
C ASP A 107 14.27 -0.49 -2.99
N TYR A 108 13.07 0.00 -3.33
CA TYR A 108 12.69 1.36 -3.02
C TYR A 108 12.46 1.53 -1.53
N HIS A 109 12.80 2.70 -1.03
CA HIS A 109 12.58 3.05 0.37
C HIS A 109 11.48 4.09 0.53
N ASP A 110 10.82 4.03 1.68
CA ASP A 110 9.94 5.10 2.13
C ASP A 110 10.73 6.32 2.56
N SER A 111 10.06 7.48 2.60
CA SER A 111 10.71 8.69 3.06
C SER A 111 11.22 8.57 4.50
N THR A 112 12.49 8.84 4.69
CA THR A 112 13.10 9.01 6.03
C THR A 112 12.85 10.40 6.59
N GLU A 113 12.51 11.37 5.74
CA GLU A 113 12.23 12.75 6.11
C GLU A 113 11.01 12.85 7.01
N LEU A 114 10.94 13.92 7.80
CA LEU A 114 9.77 14.20 8.63
C LEU A 114 8.53 14.45 7.75
N PHE A 115 8.73 15.19 6.67
CA PHE A 115 7.73 15.46 5.65
C PHE A 115 8.24 15.02 4.30
N GLY A 116 7.50 14.13 3.67
CA GLY A 116 7.83 13.56 2.37
C GLY A 116 7.16 12.21 2.15
N THR A 117 6.97 11.86 0.90
CA THR A 117 6.33 10.61 0.49
C THR A 117 7.32 9.48 0.27
N GLY A 118 8.38 9.76 -0.45
CA GLY A 118 9.36 8.77 -0.90
C GLY A 118 8.88 7.96 -2.10
N PRO A 119 9.81 7.29 -2.81
CA PRO A 119 9.54 6.64 -4.10
C PRO A 119 8.42 5.60 -4.06
N VAL A 120 8.28 4.84 -2.97
CA VAL A 120 7.22 3.84 -2.86
C VAL A 120 5.85 4.50 -2.83
N VAL A 121 5.67 5.50 -1.97
CA VAL A 121 4.39 6.21 -1.85
C VAL A 121 4.06 6.95 -3.15
N ASP A 122 5.06 7.52 -3.84
CA ASP A 122 4.87 8.21 -5.11
C ASP A 122 4.36 7.24 -6.18
N ASN A 123 4.95 6.06 -6.31
CA ASN A 123 4.47 5.02 -7.21
C ASN A 123 3.05 4.55 -6.85
N MET A 124 2.77 4.37 -5.56
CA MET A 124 1.43 4.01 -5.09
C MET A 124 0.41 5.11 -5.37
N ASN A 125 0.80 6.39 -5.33
CA ASN A 125 -0.07 7.51 -5.69
C ASN A 125 -0.42 7.51 -7.18
N ILE A 126 0.52 7.14 -8.07
CA ILE A 126 0.21 6.94 -9.50
C ILE A 126 -0.87 5.88 -9.66
N ILE A 127 -0.75 4.74 -8.97
CA ILE A 127 -1.73 3.64 -9.00
C ILE A 127 -3.10 4.15 -8.51
N ARG A 128 -3.14 4.87 -7.39
CA ARG A 128 -4.38 5.44 -6.82
C ARG A 128 -5.05 6.41 -7.80
N ASN A 129 -4.26 7.28 -8.43
CA ASN A 129 -4.76 8.23 -9.41
C ASN A 129 -5.32 7.56 -10.67
N GLU A 130 -4.70 6.48 -11.15
CA GLU A 130 -5.22 5.69 -12.26
C GLU A 130 -6.57 5.02 -11.91
N LEU A 131 -6.72 4.54 -10.68
CA LEU A 131 -7.98 3.98 -10.18
C LEU A 131 -9.05 5.06 -10.01
N ASN A 132 -8.69 6.23 -9.49
CA ASN A 132 -9.62 7.36 -9.31
C ASN A 132 -10.21 7.86 -10.63
N LYS A 133 -9.46 7.81 -11.73
CA LYS A 133 -9.98 8.09 -13.08
C LYS A 133 -11.09 7.14 -13.52
N GLN A 134 -11.24 6.01 -12.84
CA GLN A 134 -12.28 5.00 -13.09
C GLN A 134 -13.43 5.06 -12.08
N GLY A 135 -13.45 6.07 -11.21
CA GLY A 135 -14.54 6.34 -10.27
C GLY A 135 -14.34 5.79 -8.87
N PHE A 136 -13.13 5.31 -8.55
CA PHE A 136 -12.77 5.00 -7.16
C PHE A 136 -12.46 6.29 -6.39
N ASN A 137 -12.44 6.21 -5.08
CA ASN A 137 -12.08 7.33 -4.18
C ASN A 137 -10.86 6.97 -3.32
N TYR A 138 -9.78 6.55 -3.97
CA TYR A 138 -8.53 6.26 -3.27
C TYR A 138 -7.84 7.56 -2.87
N GLY A 139 -7.40 7.65 -1.62
CA GLY A 139 -6.67 8.82 -1.13
C GLY A 139 -5.25 8.89 -1.66
N GLU A 140 -4.87 10.01 -2.24
CA GLU A 140 -3.46 10.31 -2.53
C GLU A 140 -2.74 10.64 -1.22
N ARG A 141 -1.66 9.92 -0.92
CA ARG A 141 -0.93 10.10 0.32
C ARG A 141 0.08 11.23 0.17
N LEU A 142 -0.06 12.28 0.97
CA LEU A 142 0.76 13.50 0.89
C LEU A 142 2.00 13.46 1.80
N ASN A 143 2.08 12.49 2.70
CA ASN A 143 3.23 12.26 3.56
C ASN A 143 3.31 10.79 3.96
N TYR A 144 4.53 10.23 4.05
CA TYR A 144 4.68 8.85 4.48
C TYR A 144 4.36 8.67 5.97
N LYS A 145 4.91 9.53 6.81
CA LYS A 145 4.68 9.44 8.27
C LYS A 145 3.29 9.95 8.64
N ALA A 146 2.75 9.39 9.71
CA ALA A 146 1.50 9.78 10.32
C ALA A 146 1.73 10.22 11.76
N ILE A 147 0.77 10.92 12.37
CA ILE A 147 0.77 11.20 13.80
C ILE A 147 -0.23 10.28 14.48
N HIS A 148 0.21 9.67 15.58
CA HIS A 148 -0.67 8.93 16.47
C HIS A 148 -1.25 9.89 17.50
N THR A 149 -2.58 9.96 17.56
CA THR A 149 -3.34 10.71 18.58
C THR A 149 -4.16 9.76 19.42
N LYS A 150 -4.85 10.27 20.44
CA LYS A 150 -5.78 9.47 21.24
C LYS A 150 -6.96 8.97 20.43
N GLU A 151 -7.34 9.75 19.41
CA GLU A 151 -8.46 9.46 18.51
C GLU A 151 -8.07 8.52 17.35
N GLY A 152 -6.78 8.25 17.17
CA GLY A 152 -6.25 7.40 16.10
C GLY A 152 -5.09 8.01 15.34
N ASN A 153 -4.79 7.48 14.16
CA ASN A 153 -3.71 7.97 13.32
C ASN A 153 -4.23 9.05 12.36
N ILE A 154 -3.53 10.18 12.30
CA ILE A 154 -3.72 11.19 11.26
C ILE A 154 -2.82 10.82 10.09
N ILE A 155 -3.43 10.30 9.02
CA ILE A 155 -2.74 9.96 7.77
C ILE A 155 -3.07 11.06 6.77
N PRO A 156 -2.07 11.75 6.22
CA PRO A 156 -2.30 12.92 5.38
C PRO A 156 -2.69 12.53 3.95
N PHE A 157 -3.98 12.32 3.72
CA PHE A 157 -4.57 12.13 2.39
C PHE A 157 -5.11 13.41 1.76
N ASN A 158 -5.07 14.53 2.46
CA ASN A 158 -5.46 15.84 1.97
C ASN A 158 -4.66 16.94 2.69
N GLU A 159 -4.70 18.14 2.15
CA GLU A 159 -3.96 19.29 2.69
C GLU A 159 -4.33 19.64 4.13
N SER A 160 -5.58 19.44 4.53
CA SER A 160 -6.02 19.69 5.92
C SER A 160 -5.33 18.72 6.88
N ALA A 161 -5.28 17.42 6.53
CA ALA A 161 -4.58 16.41 7.33
C ALA A 161 -3.06 16.67 7.35
N LEU A 162 -2.46 17.10 6.23
CA LEU A 162 -1.05 17.46 6.15
C LEU A 162 -0.75 18.68 7.03
N THR A 163 -1.59 19.69 7.00
CA THR A 163 -1.47 20.88 7.87
C THR A 163 -1.58 20.49 9.34
N SER A 164 -2.53 19.63 9.67
CA SER A 164 -2.69 19.07 11.02
C SER A 164 -1.46 18.30 11.47
N LEU A 165 -0.86 17.48 10.56
CA LEU A 165 0.40 16.77 10.82
C LEU A 165 1.54 17.76 11.14
N LYS A 166 1.71 18.79 10.31
CA LYS A 166 2.74 19.83 10.48
C LYS A 166 2.56 20.58 11.81
N TYR A 167 1.33 20.98 12.13
CA TYR A 167 1.02 21.65 13.39
C TYR A 167 1.33 20.78 14.61
N ASN A 168 0.87 19.54 14.61
CA ASN A 168 1.14 18.62 15.73
C ASN A 168 2.62 18.32 15.89
N SER A 169 3.40 18.25 14.79
CA SER A 169 4.85 18.09 14.84
C SER A 169 5.54 19.31 15.43
N SER A 170 5.10 20.53 15.08
CA SER A 170 5.64 21.77 15.64
C SER A 170 5.39 21.91 17.15
N MET A 171 4.32 21.28 17.65
CA MET A 171 3.98 21.21 19.08
C MET A 171 4.71 20.06 19.81
N GLY A 172 5.75 19.48 19.22
CA GLY A 172 6.58 18.45 19.84
C GLY A 172 6.00 17.05 19.81
N LYS A 173 4.85 16.82 19.18
CA LYS A 173 4.33 15.49 18.95
C LYS A 173 5.13 14.81 17.83
N LYS A 174 5.78 13.69 18.15
CA LYS A 174 6.58 12.97 17.17
C LYS A 174 5.69 12.38 16.07
N ALA A 175 6.04 12.67 14.81
CA ALA A 175 5.48 11.92 13.68
C ALA A 175 6.00 10.48 13.73
N HIS A 176 5.12 9.52 13.54
CA HIS A 176 5.45 8.11 13.63
C HIS A 176 5.04 7.36 12.36
N TYR A 177 5.70 6.22 12.12
CA TYR A 177 5.11 5.18 11.28
C TYR A 177 3.77 4.76 11.91
N ILE A 178 2.82 4.35 11.07
CA ILE A 178 1.55 3.84 11.56
C ILE A 178 1.82 2.63 12.45
N LYS A 179 1.54 2.78 13.76
CA LYS A 179 1.77 1.71 14.72
C LYS A 179 0.54 0.81 14.80
N THR A 180 0.76 -0.48 14.98
CA THR A 180 -0.20 -1.38 15.61
C THR A 180 -0.37 -0.97 17.06
N LYS A 181 -1.58 -1.10 17.60
CA LYS A 181 -1.82 -0.96 19.04
C LYS A 181 -1.09 -2.05 19.81
#